data_5230425a6ad5df4624e015fdeb4d88bb
#
_entry.id   5230425a6ad5df4624e015fdeb4d88bb
#
_cell.length_a   1.000
_cell.length_b   1.000
_cell.length_c   1.000
_cell.angle_alpha   90.00
_cell.angle_beta   90.00
_cell.angle_gamma   90.00
#
_symmetry.space_group_name_H-M   'P 1'
#
loop_
_entity.id
_entity.type
_entity.pdbx_description
1 polymer ?
#
loop_
_entity_poly.entity_id
_entity_poly.type
_entity_poly.pdbx_seq_one_letter_code
_entity_poly.pdbx_strand_id
1 'polypeptide(L)'
;MDRTEAMPHFMTHVVKPARVLALMRLEKDFQTHKNTLATNWTNDFQRICNQLGREQIRKNKPLLGHLTFSLLRTELAVGRAIYVVEATDSSWFFDRNPCQTEYDASWALRYLNQMKDEIDSGRKAYMRAITLPDVEQIVLREAVHFHQYVIQLARYALPTAIQSPEFAALSTEDVVEIRVGEYMDVSEVVYKIDRRVRDAQSVREWIDEGSEQEYAYEVFDRLDLSRGEYSEMDFRYSRFEHSDLSDARLNGCVLLGTRWNHSRLVRADFSYSLLFGANFDHSDLSGADFGGIQASKGLLEPDSWEMPGFWEISFAESNLSKASFIDAQLAEAQFRKANLAGVNFAGADLTNANFTDAHLREAVFVGASIASADFTGADIDGASFSVKDRDKLNLDERQQAAVLWIEAEREEAYLHELFYPVSR
;
A
#
# COMPACT_ATOMS: atom_id res chain seq x y z
N MET A 1 26.09 30.22 -21.31
CA MET A 1 25.83 29.59 -19.98
C MET A 1 26.99 28.66 -19.71
N ASP A 2 27.71 28.89 -18.66
CA ASP A 2 28.76 27.95 -18.23
C ASP A 2 28.15 26.69 -17.59
N ARG A 3 28.99 25.69 -17.25
CA ARG A 3 28.52 24.42 -16.70
C ARG A 3 27.85 24.60 -15.34
N THR A 4 28.31 25.57 -14.53
CA THR A 4 27.82 25.83 -13.17
C THR A 4 26.37 26.35 -13.18
N GLU A 5 26.07 27.19 -14.18
CA GLU A 5 24.73 27.72 -14.42
C GLU A 5 23.85 26.73 -15.23
N ALA A 6 24.47 26.00 -16.18
CA ALA A 6 23.75 25.11 -17.09
C ALA A 6 23.14 23.92 -16.39
N MET A 7 23.84 23.30 -15.41
CA MET A 7 23.36 22.11 -14.74
C MET A 7 22.08 22.35 -13.91
N PRO A 8 22.00 23.32 -13.00
CA PRO A 8 20.76 23.63 -12.28
C PRO A 8 19.61 24.01 -13.23
N HIS A 9 19.90 24.79 -14.25
CA HIS A 9 18.90 25.16 -15.25
C HIS A 9 18.37 23.92 -16.02
N PHE A 10 19.27 23.02 -16.41
CA PHE A 10 18.92 21.76 -17.08
C PHE A 10 18.07 20.87 -16.19
N MET A 11 18.45 20.69 -14.92
CA MET A 11 17.69 19.92 -13.93
C MET A 11 16.26 20.44 -13.76
N THR A 12 16.12 21.78 -13.67
CA THR A 12 14.80 22.40 -13.43
C THR A 12 13.91 22.39 -14.68
N HIS A 13 14.47 22.70 -15.87
CA HIS A 13 13.67 22.98 -17.07
C HIS A 13 13.60 21.81 -18.07
N VAL A 14 14.44 20.78 -17.90
CA VAL A 14 14.45 19.62 -18.80
C VAL A 14 14.20 18.34 -17.99
N VAL A 15 15.02 18.08 -16.95
CA VAL A 15 14.95 16.80 -16.22
C VAL A 15 13.68 16.69 -15.40
N LYS A 16 13.34 17.69 -14.57
CA LYS A 16 12.14 17.64 -13.71
C LYS A 16 10.86 17.47 -14.55
N PRO A 17 10.61 18.24 -15.62
CA PRO A 17 9.43 18.02 -16.45
C PRO A 17 9.38 16.64 -17.12
N ALA A 18 10.52 16.16 -17.67
CA ALA A 18 10.60 14.85 -18.31
C ALA A 18 10.33 13.72 -17.30
N ARG A 19 10.88 13.82 -16.08
CA ARG A 19 10.59 12.89 -14.99
C ARG A 19 9.11 12.84 -14.66
N VAL A 20 8.51 14.00 -14.38
CA VAL A 20 7.08 14.09 -14.02
C VAL A 20 6.21 13.45 -15.11
N LEU A 21 6.47 13.77 -16.38
CA LEU A 21 5.71 13.20 -17.49
C LEU A 21 5.87 11.68 -17.59
N ALA A 22 7.09 11.17 -17.45
CA ALA A 22 7.36 9.74 -17.51
C ALA A 22 6.69 8.98 -16.35
N LEU A 23 6.75 9.53 -15.13
CA LEU A 23 6.11 8.96 -13.95
C LEU A 23 4.57 9.01 -14.04
N MET A 24 3.98 10.10 -14.54
CA MET A 24 2.54 10.17 -14.79
C MET A 24 2.07 9.09 -15.78
N ARG A 25 2.86 8.83 -16.83
CA ARG A 25 2.55 7.76 -17.80
C ARG A 25 2.67 6.38 -17.15
N LEU A 26 3.72 6.15 -16.36
CA LEU A 26 3.90 4.89 -15.62
C LEU A 26 2.77 4.68 -14.62
N GLU A 27 2.42 5.70 -13.83
CA GLU A 27 1.33 5.64 -12.84
C GLU A 27 0.00 5.29 -13.51
N LYS A 28 -0.35 6.00 -14.58
CA LYS A 28 -1.58 5.71 -15.33
C LYS A 28 -1.60 4.27 -15.85
N ASP A 29 -0.50 3.80 -16.43
CA ASP A 29 -0.40 2.44 -16.97
C ASP A 29 -0.47 1.40 -15.84
N PHE A 30 0.22 1.65 -14.74
CA PHE A 30 0.21 0.81 -13.55
C PHE A 30 -1.20 0.66 -12.97
N GLN A 31 -1.91 1.76 -12.71
CA GLN A 31 -3.26 1.73 -12.15
C GLN A 31 -4.26 1.07 -13.11
N THR A 32 -4.11 1.31 -14.43
CA THR A 32 -5.00 0.72 -15.45
C THR A 32 -4.81 -0.80 -15.57
N HIS A 33 -3.57 -1.29 -15.42
CA HIS A 33 -3.21 -2.68 -15.70
C HIS A 33 -2.73 -3.45 -14.46
N LYS A 34 -2.92 -2.91 -13.26
CA LYS A 34 -2.43 -3.45 -11.98
C LYS A 34 -2.63 -4.96 -11.85
N ASN A 35 -3.85 -5.45 -12.05
CA ASN A 35 -4.17 -6.88 -11.92
C ASN A 35 -3.47 -7.75 -12.99
N THR A 36 -3.36 -7.24 -14.22
CA THR A 36 -2.63 -7.94 -15.28
C THR A 36 -1.14 -7.99 -14.99
N LEU A 37 -0.55 -6.88 -14.52
CA LEU A 37 0.84 -6.82 -14.11
C LEU A 37 1.12 -7.78 -12.95
N ALA A 38 0.24 -7.85 -11.96
CA ALA A 38 0.35 -8.78 -10.84
C ALA A 38 0.26 -10.25 -11.29
N THR A 39 -0.62 -10.56 -12.22
CA THR A 39 -0.72 -11.91 -12.82
C THR A 39 0.57 -12.28 -13.56
N ASN A 40 1.10 -11.37 -14.37
CA ASN A 40 2.36 -11.59 -15.10
C ASN A 40 3.53 -11.75 -14.12
N TRP A 41 3.59 -10.92 -13.09
CA TRP A 41 4.61 -11.01 -12.03
C TRP A 41 4.53 -12.37 -11.31
N THR A 42 3.33 -12.85 -10.99
CA THR A 42 3.10 -14.17 -10.38
C THR A 42 3.61 -15.30 -11.27
N ASN A 43 3.34 -15.24 -12.57
CA ASN A 43 3.84 -16.22 -13.55
C ASN A 43 5.37 -16.21 -13.62
N ASP A 44 5.98 -15.01 -13.63
CA ASP A 44 7.43 -14.86 -13.59
C ASP A 44 8.02 -15.40 -12.29
N PHE A 45 7.38 -15.13 -11.15
CA PHE A 45 7.78 -15.66 -9.85
C PHE A 45 7.77 -17.18 -9.81
N GLN A 46 6.72 -17.82 -10.36
CA GLN A 46 6.66 -19.29 -10.49
C GLN A 46 7.81 -19.83 -11.35
N ARG A 47 8.09 -19.19 -12.50
CA ARG A 47 9.22 -19.54 -13.37
C ARG A 47 10.56 -19.41 -12.62
N ILE A 48 10.74 -18.33 -11.87
CA ILE A 48 11.91 -18.07 -11.02
C ILE A 48 12.05 -19.16 -9.96
N CYS A 49 11.00 -19.49 -9.22
CA CYS A 49 11.02 -20.55 -8.22
C CYS A 49 11.41 -21.91 -8.81
N ASN A 50 10.90 -22.27 -9.97
CA ASN A 50 11.30 -23.48 -10.68
C ASN A 50 12.78 -23.50 -11.04
N GLN A 51 13.33 -22.37 -11.49
CA GLN A 51 14.76 -22.26 -11.81
C GLN A 51 15.63 -22.34 -10.57
N LEU A 52 15.26 -21.62 -9.51
CA LEU A 52 15.96 -21.63 -8.23
C LEU A 52 15.92 -23.02 -7.57
N GLY A 53 14.81 -23.75 -7.66
CA GLY A 53 14.71 -25.13 -7.16
C GLY A 53 15.67 -26.10 -7.86
N ARG A 54 15.82 -25.97 -9.19
CA ARG A 54 16.83 -26.73 -9.95
C ARG A 54 18.25 -26.39 -9.51
N GLU A 55 18.54 -25.11 -9.32
CA GLU A 55 19.84 -24.63 -8.82
C GLU A 55 20.11 -25.11 -7.40
N GLN A 56 19.10 -25.10 -6.53
CA GLN A 56 19.19 -25.58 -5.14
C GLN A 56 19.62 -27.05 -5.12
N ILE A 57 18.98 -27.90 -5.94
CA ILE A 57 19.34 -29.30 -6.07
C ILE A 57 20.77 -29.45 -6.66
N ARG A 58 21.09 -28.75 -7.75
CA ARG A 58 22.38 -28.80 -8.42
C ARG A 58 23.54 -28.41 -7.49
N LYS A 59 23.33 -27.40 -6.64
CA LYS A 59 24.34 -26.87 -5.71
C LYS A 59 24.33 -27.58 -4.37
N ASN A 60 23.41 -28.53 -4.15
CA ASN A 60 23.18 -29.20 -2.86
C ASN A 60 23.00 -28.19 -1.71
N LYS A 61 22.25 -27.11 -1.98
CA LYS A 61 21.98 -26.05 -1.02
C LYS A 61 20.86 -26.49 -0.09
N PRO A 62 21.03 -26.46 1.26
CA PRO A 62 20.07 -27.08 2.16
C PRO A 62 18.78 -26.25 2.26
N LEU A 63 18.85 -25.06 2.77
CA LEU A 63 17.67 -24.20 3.02
C LEU A 63 17.91 -22.80 2.45
N LEU A 64 16.82 -22.12 2.05
CA LEU A 64 16.82 -20.75 1.57
C LEU A 64 16.16 -19.84 2.61
N GLY A 65 16.85 -18.81 3.06
CA GLY A 65 16.37 -17.82 4.01
C GLY A 65 15.97 -16.49 3.35
N HIS A 66 16.61 -16.16 2.24
CA HIS A 66 16.32 -14.91 1.53
C HIS A 66 16.15 -15.13 0.03
N LEU A 67 15.24 -14.37 -0.56
CA LEU A 67 15.03 -14.26 -2.00
C LEU A 67 15.08 -12.78 -2.37
N THR A 68 16.17 -12.34 -3.01
CA THR A 68 16.43 -10.91 -3.27
C THR A 68 16.39 -10.62 -4.78
N PHE A 69 15.55 -9.67 -5.18
CA PHE A 69 15.48 -9.12 -6.53
C PHE A 69 16.30 -7.83 -6.57
N SER A 70 17.46 -7.84 -7.21
CA SER A 70 18.41 -6.74 -7.21
C SER A 70 18.58 -6.12 -8.58
N LEU A 71 18.22 -4.83 -8.74
CA LEU A 71 18.40 -4.08 -9.98
C LEU A 71 19.89 -3.98 -10.33
N LEU A 72 20.25 -4.36 -11.55
CA LEU A 72 21.60 -4.21 -12.06
C LEU A 72 21.78 -2.85 -12.75
N ARG A 73 22.47 -1.90 -12.10
CA ARG A 73 22.77 -0.58 -12.68
C ARG A 73 23.57 -0.66 -13.98
N THR A 74 24.40 -1.69 -14.14
CA THR A 74 25.16 -1.95 -15.39
C THR A 74 24.24 -2.29 -16.55
N GLU A 75 23.19 -3.07 -16.30
CA GLU A 75 22.18 -3.40 -17.30
C GLU A 75 21.33 -2.17 -17.64
N LEU A 76 20.97 -1.41 -16.63
CA LEU A 76 20.21 -0.16 -16.80
C LEU A 76 20.94 0.88 -17.65
N ALA A 77 22.28 0.97 -17.49
CA ALA A 77 23.10 1.88 -18.29
C ALA A 77 23.02 1.56 -19.80
N VAL A 78 22.84 0.29 -20.17
CA VAL A 78 22.66 -0.15 -21.57
C VAL A 78 21.19 -0.29 -21.98
N GLY A 79 20.27 0.22 -21.16
CA GLY A 79 18.82 0.28 -21.46
C GLY A 79 18.06 -1.00 -21.17
N ARG A 80 18.65 -1.97 -20.46
CA ARG A 80 17.99 -3.22 -20.05
C ARG A 80 17.51 -3.15 -18.61
N ALA A 81 16.31 -3.64 -18.35
CA ALA A 81 15.63 -3.57 -17.05
C ALA A 81 15.76 -4.90 -16.26
N ILE A 82 16.98 -5.39 -16.11
CA ILE A 82 17.24 -6.71 -15.53
C ILE A 82 17.56 -6.61 -14.05
N TYR A 83 16.87 -7.44 -13.28
CA TYR A 83 17.14 -7.73 -11.88
C TYR A 83 17.77 -9.11 -11.79
N VAL A 84 18.91 -9.22 -11.12
CA VAL A 84 19.38 -10.53 -10.67
C VAL A 84 18.52 -10.96 -9.49
N VAL A 85 18.06 -12.20 -9.52
CA VAL A 85 17.31 -12.80 -8.42
C VAL A 85 18.21 -13.83 -7.74
N GLU A 86 18.51 -13.59 -6.49
CA GLU A 86 19.38 -14.44 -5.68
C GLU A 86 18.60 -15.10 -4.55
N ALA A 87 18.71 -16.43 -4.46
CA ALA A 87 18.22 -17.17 -3.32
C ALA A 87 19.41 -17.62 -2.48
N THR A 88 19.48 -17.15 -1.23
CA THR A 88 20.56 -17.35 -0.29
C THR A 88 20.06 -18.08 0.96
N ASP A 89 20.98 -18.67 1.71
CA ASP A 89 20.69 -19.21 3.05
C ASP A 89 20.56 -18.09 4.11
N SER A 90 20.44 -18.47 5.37
CA SER A 90 20.33 -17.53 6.50
C SER A 90 21.54 -16.62 6.70
N SER A 91 22.69 -16.91 6.08
CA SER A 91 23.86 -16.04 6.11
C SER A 91 23.78 -14.84 5.12
N TRP A 92 22.76 -14.81 4.28
CA TRP A 92 22.40 -13.72 3.34
C TRP A 92 23.59 -13.26 2.48
N PHE A 93 24.15 -12.05 2.71
CA PHE A 93 25.27 -11.51 1.92
C PHE A 93 26.57 -12.32 2.06
N PHE A 94 26.69 -13.15 3.10
CA PHE A 94 27.84 -14.01 3.32
C PHE A 94 27.71 -15.38 2.65
N ASP A 95 26.57 -15.67 2.03
CA ASP A 95 26.39 -16.89 1.23
C ASP A 95 27.32 -16.89 0.01
N ARG A 96 28.27 -17.83 0.00
CA ARG A 96 29.27 -17.92 -1.08
C ARG A 96 28.77 -18.65 -2.33
N ASN A 97 27.58 -19.24 -2.26
CA ASN A 97 27.04 -20.05 -3.36
C ASN A 97 25.55 -19.81 -3.57
N PRO A 98 25.10 -18.56 -3.83
CA PRO A 98 23.69 -18.26 -4.03
C PRO A 98 23.13 -18.98 -5.25
N CYS A 99 21.86 -19.38 -5.21
CA CYS A 99 21.14 -19.76 -6.43
C CYS A 99 20.70 -18.49 -7.15
N GLN A 100 20.88 -18.42 -8.47
CA GLN A 100 20.67 -17.18 -9.23
C GLN A 100 19.81 -17.40 -10.45
N THR A 101 18.99 -16.41 -10.78
CA THR A 101 18.25 -16.28 -12.03
C THR A 101 17.99 -14.79 -12.32
N GLU A 102 17.16 -14.47 -13.31
CA GLU A 102 16.87 -13.09 -13.72
C GLU A 102 15.36 -12.82 -13.76
N TYR A 103 15.02 -11.55 -13.49
CA TYR A 103 13.70 -10.99 -13.68
C TYR A 103 13.77 -9.74 -14.56
N ASP A 104 12.89 -9.63 -15.56
CA ASP A 104 12.78 -8.47 -16.44
C ASP A 104 11.66 -7.52 -15.98
N ALA A 105 12.04 -6.31 -15.57
CA ALA A 105 11.14 -5.25 -15.14
C ALA A 105 10.91 -4.18 -16.22
N SER A 106 11.02 -4.52 -17.50
CA SER A 106 10.84 -3.58 -18.63
C SER A 106 9.47 -2.90 -18.62
N TRP A 107 8.45 -3.50 -18.02
CA TRP A 107 7.13 -2.88 -17.88
C TRP A 107 7.17 -1.55 -17.13
N ALA A 108 8.06 -1.36 -16.15
CA ALA A 108 8.26 -0.13 -15.39
C ALA A 108 9.40 0.73 -15.97
N LEU A 109 10.57 0.11 -16.19
CA LEU A 109 11.79 0.85 -16.53
C LEU A 109 11.86 1.32 -18.00
N ARG A 110 10.94 0.87 -18.88
CA ARG A 110 10.79 1.46 -20.23
C ARG A 110 10.49 2.95 -20.20
N TYR A 111 9.78 3.43 -19.16
CA TYR A 111 9.47 4.86 -19.00
C TYR A 111 10.71 5.68 -18.61
N LEU A 112 11.62 5.09 -17.83
CA LEU A 112 12.93 5.68 -17.57
C LEU A 112 13.75 5.82 -18.85
N ASN A 113 13.73 4.82 -19.74
CA ASN A 113 14.39 4.90 -21.04
C ASN A 113 13.78 5.99 -21.94
N GLN A 114 12.45 6.13 -21.96
CA GLN A 114 11.77 7.23 -22.66
C GLN A 114 12.19 8.60 -22.09
N MET A 115 12.25 8.73 -20.76
CA MET A 115 12.75 9.94 -20.09
C MET A 115 14.19 10.24 -20.50
N LYS A 116 15.07 9.23 -20.59
CA LYS A 116 16.46 9.38 -21.06
C LYS A 116 16.51 10.01 -22.46
N ASP A 117 15.69 9.52 -23.40
CA ASP A 117 15.63 10.05 -24.77
C ASP A 117 15.16 11.51 -24.80
N GLU A 118 14.16 11.87 -23.98
CA GLU A 118 13.65 13.24 -23.84
C GLU A 118 14.75 14.16 -23.26
N ILE A 119 15.46 13.72 -22.21
CA ILE A 119 16.55 14.47 -21.58
C ILE A 119 17.73 14.64 -22.53
N ASP A 120 18.14 13.59 -23.27
CA ASP A 120 19.24 13.70 -24.25
C ASP A 120 18.88 14.65 -25.39
N SER A 121 17.61 14.63 -25.82
CA SER A 121 17.14 15.60 -26.82
C SER A 121 17.23 17.04 -26.30
N GLY A 122 16.78 17.29 -25.06
CA GLY A 122 16.85 18.60 -24.41
C GLY A 122 18.27 19.08 -24.15
N ARG A 123 19.22 18.17 -23.86
CA ARG A 123 20.64 18.43 -23.67
C ARG A 123 21.28 19.18 -24.85
N LYS A 124 20.83 18.92 -26.07
CA LYS A 124 21.40 19.51 -27.29
C LYS A 124 21.36 21.06 -27.29
N ALA A 125 20.37 21.65 -26.59
CA ALA A 125 20.28 23.10 -26.43
C ALA A 125 21.38 23.68 -25.53
N TYR A 126 22.02 22.87 -24.70
CA TYR A 126 23.08 23.27 -23.77
C TYR A 126 24.50 23.07 -24.34
N MET A 127 24.61 22.67 -25.61
CA MET A 127 25.87 22.45 -26.34
C MET A 127 26.81 21.48 -25.57
N ARG A 128 28.01 22.00 -25.18
CA ARG A 128 29.01 21.20 -24.45
C ARG A 128 28.92 21.35 -22.92
N ALA A 129 28.06 22.23 -22.41
CA ALA A 129 27.93 22.47 -20.98
C ALA A 129 27.28 21.24 -20.26
N ILE A 130 26.41 20.52 -20.96
CA ILE A 130 25.81 19.23 -20.52
C ILE A 130 26.25 18.14 -21.50
N THR A 131 26.84 17.08 -20.97
CA THR A 131 27.40 15.97 -21.74
C THR A 131 26.52 14.72 -21.68
N LEU A 132 26.76 13.74 -22.56
CA LEU A 132 26.05 12.45 -22.50
C LEU A 132 26.28 11.70 -21.17
N PRO A 133 27.52 11.64 -20.63
CA PRO A 133 27.74 11.08 -19.28
C PRO A 133 26.94 11.76 -18.17
N ASP A 134 26.68 13.08 -18.27
CA ASP A 134 25.83 13.77 -17.29
C ASP A 134 24.38 13.23 -17.36
N VAL A 135 23.87 13.02 -18.58
CA VAL A 135 22.52 12.41 -18.77
C VAL A 135 22.47 10.99 -18.20
N GLU A 136 23.49 10.19 -18.46
CA GLU A 136 23.57 8.81 -17.95
C GLU A 136 23.56 8.78 -16.41
N GLN A 137 24.32 9.66 -15.76
CA GLN A 137 24.33 9.79 -14.30
C GLN A 137 22.99 10.27 -13.75
N ILE A 138 22.33 11.20 -14.45
CA ILE A 138 20.99 11.67 -14.07
C ILE A 138 20.00 10.51 -14.14
N VAL A 139 19.97 9.76 -15.24
CA VAL A 139 19.07 8.62 -15.44
C VAL A 139 19.25 7.57 -14.34
N LEU A 140 20.50 7.25 -13.98
CA LEU A 140 20.77 6.29 -12.90
C LEU A 140 20.28 6.78 -11.53
N ARG A 141 20.32 8.09 -11.28
CA ARG A 141 19.74 8.67 -10.04
C ARG A 141 18.23 8.67 -10.05
N GLU A 142 17.62 9.00 -11.19
CA GLU A 142 16.17 9.04 -11.33
C GLU A 142 15.53 7.64 -11.32
N ALA A 143 16.32 6.57 -11.54
CA ALA A 143 15.84 5.19 -11.56
C ALA A 143 15.11 4.79 -10.27
N VAL A 144 15.46 5.38 -9.12
CA VAL A 144 14.83 5.10 -7.82
C VAL A 144 13.31 5.31 -7.85
N HIS A 145 12.82 6.33 -8.54
CA HIS A 145 11.39 6.61 -8.63
C HIS A 145 10.62 5.54 -9.42
N PHE A 146 11.23 5.00 -10.48
CA PHE A 146 10.65 3.93 -11.29
C PHE A 146 10.79 2.57 -10.60
N HIS A 147 11.87 2.35 -9.87
CA HIS A 147 12.11 1.16 -9.06
C HIS A 147 11.05 0.96 -7.98
N GLN A 148 10.52 2.05 -7.40
CA GLN A 148 9.43 1.98 -6.41
C GLN A 148 8.20 1.24 -6.95
N TYR A 149 7.87 1.37 -8.24
CA TYR A 149 6.76 0.63 -8.84
C TYR A 149 7.01 -0.89 -8.88
N VAL A 150 8.26 -1.30 -9.07
CA VAL A 150 8.64 -2.73 -9.01
C VAL A 150 8.48 -3.27 -7.60
N ILE A 151 8.91 -2.51 -6.59
CA ILE A 151 8.73 -2.84 -5.17
C ILE A 151 7.24 -3.00 -4.84
N GLN A 152 6.42 -2.05 -5.26
CA GLN A 152 5.00 -2.06 -4.95
C GLN A 152 4.27 -3.20 -5.68
N LEU A 153 4.59 -3.46 -6.95
CA LEU A 153 4.00 -4.60 -7.66
C LEU A 153 4.34 -5.93 -6.96
N ALA A 154 5.59 -6.08 -6.51
CA ALA A 154 6.00 -7.26 -5.77
C ALA A 154 5.18 -7.41 -4.47
N ARG A 155 5.02 -6.35 -3.68
CA ARG A 155 4.16 -6.35 -2.46
C ARG A 155 2.72 -6.77 -2.77
N TYR A 156 2.17 -6.30 -3.88
CA TYR A 156 0.80 -6.60 -4.28
C TYR A 156 0.63 -8.05 -4.75
N ALA A 157 1.58 -8.58 -5.51
CA ALA A 157 1.45 -9.91 -6.12
C ALA A 157 1.88 -11.04 -5.18
N LEU A 158 2.84 -10.81 -4.28
CA LEU A 158 3.44 -11.84 -3.42
C LEU A 158 2.44 -12.62 -2.56
N PRO A 159 1.44 -12.03 -1.92
CA PRO A 159 0.46 -12.79 -1.13
C PRO A 159 -0.19 -13.95 -1.89
N THR A 160 -0.43 -13.75 -3.19
CA THR A 160 -0.95 -14.81 -4.08
C THR A 160 0.16 -15.70 -4.60
N ALA A 161 1.28 -15.12 -5.02
CA ALA A 161 2.37 -15.83 -5.67
C ALA A 161 3.04 -16.89 -4.78
N ILE A 162 3.18 -16.62 -3.47
CA ILE A 162 3.76 -17.57 -2.50
C ILE A 162 2.88 -18.80 -2.23
N GLN A 163 1.61 -18.77 -2.63
CA GLN A 163 0.71 -19.94 -2.55
C GLN A 163 0.94 -20.95 -3.68
N SER A 164 1.86 -20.63 -4.60
CA SER A 164 2.13 -21.49 -5.76
C SER A 164 2.84 -22.78 -5.38
N PRO A 165 2.57 -23.90 -6.08
CA PRO A 165 3.28 -25.15 -5.90
C PRO A 165 4.80 -25.02 -6.11
N GLU A 166 5.22 -24.13 -7.01
CA GLU A 166 6.61 -23.89 -7.35
C GLU A 166 7.37 -23.27 -6.17
N PHE A 167 6.78 -22.33 -5.45
CA PHE A 167 7.36 -21.78 -4.24
C PHE A 167 7.34 -22.80 -3.09
N ALA A 168 6.26 -23.54 -2.93
CA ALA A 168 6.15 -24.59 -1.92
C ALA A 168 7.16 -25.74 -2.11
N ALA A 169 7.66 -25.95 -3.34
CA ALA A 169 8.67 -26.97 -3.66
C ALA A 169 10.10 -26.57 -3.28
N LEU A 170 10.36 -25.29 -2.96
CA LEU A 170 11.66 -24.83 -2.47
C LEU A 170 11.88 -25.30 -1.05
N SER A 171 13.09 -25.77 -0.74
CA SER A 171 13.50 -26.04 0.64
C SER A 171 13.90 -24.74 1.31
N THR A 172 13.10 -24.28 2.28
CA THR A 172 13.29 -22.96 2.90
C THR A 172 13.45 -23.06 4.42
N GLU A 173 14.09 -22.05 5.00
CA GLU A 173 14.09 -21.81 6.45
C GLU A 173 12.67 -21.54 6.97
N ASP A 174 12.48 -21.58 8.29
CA ASP A 174 11.22 -21.19 8.92
C ASP A 174 10.91 -19.71 8.71
N VAL A 175 11.95 -18.87 8.62
CA VAL A 175 11.84 -17.46 8.28
C VAL A 175 12.41 -17.23 6.90
N VAL A 176 11.58 -16.66 6.01
CA VAL A 176 11.99 -16.30 4.65
C VAL A 176 11.67 -14.85 4.40
N GLU A 177 12.66 -14.09 3.98
CA GLU A 177 12.46 -12.71 3.53
C GLU A 177 12.55 -12.63 2.01
N ILE A 178 11.54 -12.03 1.38
CA ILE A 178 11.57 -11.65 -0.02
C ILE A 178 11.84 -10.16 -0.08
N ARG A 179 12.87 -9.77 -0.83
CA ARG A 179 13.40 -8.41 -0.86
C ARG A 179 13.52 -7.90 -2.29
N VAL A 180 13.35 -6.60 -2.47
CA VAL A 180 13.59 -5.92 -3.75
C VAL A 180 14.50 -4.71 -3.48
N GLY A 181 15.50 -4.51 -4.31
CA GLY A 181 16.43 -3.40 -4.12
C GLY A 181 17.42 -3.25 -5.26
N GLU A 182 18.59 -2.68 -4.97
CA GLU A 182 19.70 -2.52 -5.89
C GLU A 182 20.81 -3.53 -5.57
N TYR A 183 21.50 -4.03 -6.59
CA TYR A 183 22.55 -5.04 -6.41
C TYR A 183 23.72 -4.49 -5.58
N MET A 184 24.06 -5.21 -4.51
CA MET A 184 25.12 -4.84 -3.54
C MET A 184 24.88 -3.47 -2.87
N ASP A 185 23.62 -3.04 -2.76
CA ASP A 185 23.20 -1.79 -2.13
C ASP A 185 21.93 -2.04 -1.30
N VAL A 186 21.14 -1.01 -1.03
CA VAL A 186 19.92 -1.09 -0.20
C VAL A 186 18.86 -1.97 -0.85
N SER A 187 18.22 -2.81 -0.05
CA SER A 187 17.03 -3.55 -0.43
C SER A 187 15.95 -3.46 0.65
N GLU A 188 14.69 -3.41 0.23
CA GLU A 188 13.55 -3.40 1.13
C GLU A 188 12.94 -4.78 1.24
N VAL A 189 12.46 -5.15 2.42
CA VAL A 189 11.60 -6.32 2.59
C VAL A 189 10.27 -6.01 1.89
N VAL A 190 9.84 -6.88 1.00
CA VAL A 190 8.53 -6.76 0.33
C VAL A 190 7.55 -7.80 0.83
N TYR A 191 8.05 -8.89 1.38
CA TYR A 191 7.25 -9.93 2.03
C TYR A 191 8.10 -10.74 3.00
N LYS A 192 7.55 -11.05 4.18
CA LYS A 192 8.17 -11.93 5.18
C LYS A 192 7.26 -13.12 5.46
N ILE A 193 7.82 -14.30 5.50
CA ILE A 193 7.17 -15.52 5.94
C ILE A 193 7.85 -15.91 7.25
N ASP A 194 7.07 -16.10 8.30
CA ASP A 194 7.55 -16.63 9.58
C ASP A 194 6.63 -17.81 9.98
N ARG A 195 7.17 -19.01 9.96
CA ARG A 195 6.45 -20.25 10.31
C ARG A 195 6.69 -20.68 11.74
N ARG A 196 7.50 -19.93 12.47
CA ARG A 196 7.76 -20.21 13.87
C ARG A 196 6.50 -19.98 14.70
N VAL A 197 6.26 -20.87 15.66
CA VAL A 197 5.19 -20.66 16.64
C VAL A 197 5.63 -19.54 17.58
N ARG A 198 4.92 -18.42 17.57
CA ARG A 198 5.18 -17.28 18.46
C ARG A 198 4.17 -17.30 19.61
N ASP A 199 4.65 -17.07 20.81
CA ASP A 199 3.81 -16.88 21.99
C ASP A 199 3.39 -15.41 22.11
N ALA A 200 2.10 -15.16 22.35
CA ALA A 200 1.56 -13.82 22.41
C ALA A 200 2.16 -12.99 23.56
N GLN A 201 2.46 -13.62 24.70
CA GLN A 201 3.05 -12.93 25.84
C GLN A 201 4.48 -12.46 25.50
N SER A 202 5.29 -13.32 24.93
CA SER A 202 6.66 -12.98 24.51
C SER A 202 6.67 -11.89 23.43
N VAL A 203 5.66 -11.87 22.54
CA VAL A 203 5.52 -10.81 21.53
C VAL A 203 5.13 -9.48 22.18
N ARG A 204 4.22 -9.48 23.16
CA ARG A 204 3.87 -8.26 23.93
C ARG A 204 5.09 -7.69 24.64
N GLU A 205 5.83 -8.54 25.36
CA GLU A 205 7.08 -8.15 26.05
C GLU A 205 8.09 -7.54 25.09
N TRP A 206 8.27 -8.14 23.90
CA TRP A 206 9.16 -7.61 22.87
C TRP A 206 8.69 -6.24 22.33
N ILE A 207 7.37 -6.04 22.14
CA ILE A 207 6.82 -4.75 21.73
C ILE A 207 6.99 -3.71 22.84
N ASP A 208 6.79 -4.07 24.09
CA ASP A 208 6.93 -3.18 25.23
C ASP A 208 8.39 -2.73 25.49
N GLU A 209 9.40 -3.47 24.95
CA GLU A 209 10.81 -3.09 24.98
C GLU A 209 11.15 -1.86 24.10
N GLY A 210 10.26 -1.45 23.21
CA GLY A 210 10.23 -0.09 22.68
C GLY A 210 11.22 0.27 21.58
N SER A 211 11.48 -0.61 20.60
CA SER A 211 12.24 -0.25 19.40
C SER A 211 11.31 -0.05 18.19
N GLU A 212 11.01 1.21 17.84
CA GLU A 212 10.06 1.58 16.79
C GLU A 212 10.38 1.00 15.39
N GLN A 213 11.63 0.63 15.12
CA GLN A 213 12.05 0.11 13.82
C GLN A 213 11.97 -1.42 13.73
N GLU A 214 11.87 -2.11 14.83
CA GLU A 214 11.86 -3.58 14.90
C GLU A 214 10.51 -4.19 14.52
N TYR A 215 9.44 -3.40 14.47
CA TYR A 215 8.08 -3.88 14.19
C TYR A 215 7.65 -3.77 12.74
N ALA A 216 8.37 -3.02 11.93
CA ALA A 216 8.11 -2.91 10.50
C ALA A 216 8.39 -4.25 9.80
N TYR A 217 7.50 -4.64 8.85
CA TYR A 217 7.60 -5.89 8.07
C TYR A 217 7.48 -7.18 8.90
N GLU A 218 7.01 -7.12 10.14
CA GLU A 218 6.89 -8.29 11.01
C GLU A 218 5.59 -9.08 10.81
N VAL A 219 5.60 -10.31 11.31
CA VAL A 219 4.45 -11.23 11.24
C VAL A 219 3.91 -11.46 12.63
N PHE A 220 2.69 -10.99 12.88
CA PHE A 220 1.95 -11.11 14.13
C PHE A 220 0.69 -11.97 13.97
N ASP A 221 0.70 -12.91 13.01
CA ASP A 221 -0.47 -13.71 12.68
C ASP A 221 -0.88 -14.65 13.82
N ARG A 222 -2.19 -14.82 14.01
CA ARG A 222 -2.81 -15.76 14.95
C ARG A 222 -2.42 -15.52 16.41
N LEU A 223 -2.19 -14.28 16.79
CA LEU A 223 -1.85 -13.89 18.15
C LEU A 223 -3.04 -13.21 18.85
N ASP A 224 -3.15 -13.43 20.15
CA ASP A 224 -4.01 -12.62 21.02
C ASP A 224 -3.19 -11.42 21.53
N LEU A 225 -3.41 -10.28 20.90
CA LEU A 225 -2.82 -8.98 21.21
C LEU A 225 -3.91 -8.00 21.70
N SER A 226 -5.05 -8.53 22.17
CA SER A 226 -6.17 -7.72 22.64
C SER A 226 -5.80 -6.85 23.83
N ARG A 227 -6.41 -5.65 23.93
CA ARG A 227 -6.18 -4.67 24.99
C ARG A 227 -4.73 -4.18 25.13
N GLY A 228 -3.91 -4.38 24.09
CA GLY A 228 -2.53 -3.90 24.07
C GLY A 228 -2.45 -2.38 23.85
N GLU A 229 -1.38 -1.76 24.38
CA GLU A 229 -1.07 -0.35 24.21
C GLU A 229 0.04 -0.23 23.15
N TYR A 230 -0.37 0.01 21.90
CA TYR A 230 0.54 0.05 20.73
C TYR A 230 0.55 1.43 20.06
N SER A 231 0.19 2.49 20.78
CA SER A 231 0.10 3.85 20.25
C SER A 231 1.43 4.35 19.71
N GLU A 232 1.39 5.13 18.61
CA GLU A 232 2.54 5.83 18.00
C GLU A 232 3.66 4.91 17.47
N MET A 233 3.40 3.60 17.30
CA MET A 233 4.37 2.61 16.81
C MET A 233 4.40 2.52 15.29
N ASP A 234 5.54 2.06 14.76
CA ASP A 234 5.72 1.79 13.34
C ASP A 234 5.60 0.30 13.03
N PHE A 235 4.45 -0.08 12.49
CA PHE A 235 4.14 -1.42 12.00
C PHE A 235 4.02 -1.47 10.47
N ARG A 236 4.62 -0.54 9.74
CA ARG A 236 4.49 -0.51 8.27
C ARG A 236 4.76 -1.87 7.65
N TYR A 237 3.87 -2.29 6.74
CA TYR A 237 3.93 -3.55 6.00
C TYR A 237 3.92 -4.82 6.87
N SER A 238 3.58 -4.71 8.15
CA SER A 238 3.42 -5.87 9.03
C SER A 238 2.09 -6.58 8.80
N ARG A 239 2.01 -7.82 9.27
CA ARG A 239 0.86 -8.69 9.07
C ARG A 239 0.31 -9.16 10.40
N PHE A 240 -1.01 -9.04 10.57
CA PHE A 240 -1.77 -9.41 11.77
C PHE A 240 -2.94 -10.36 11.43
N GLU A 241 -2.79 -11.15 10.37
CA GLU A 241 -3.89 -11.98 9.87
C GLU A 241 -4.35 -13.02 10.91
N HIS A 242 -5.69 -13.17 11.06
CA HIS A 242 -6.31 -14.08 12.03
C HIS A 242 -6.00 -13.78 13.50
N SER A 243 -5.61 -12.56 13.86
CA SER A 243 -5.25 -12.16 15.22
C SER A 243 -6.40 -11.44 15.93
N ASP A 244 -6.38 -11.44 17.26
CA ASP A 244 -7.30 -10.68 18.10
C ASP A 244 -6.59 -9.44 18.66
N LEU A 245 -7.02 -8.25 18.26
CA LEU A 245 -6.61 -6.95 18.79
C LEU A 245 -7.82 -6.17 19.30
N SER A 246 -8.84 -6.86 19.78
CA SER A 246 -10.02 -6.22 20.37
C SER A 246 -9.62 -5.34 21.54
N ASP A 247 -10.20 -4.12 21.61
CA ASP A 247 -9.90 -3.10 22.62
C ASP A 247 -8.42 -2.65 22.64
N ALA A 248 -7.62 -2.94 21.61
CA ALA A 248 -6.23 -2.47 21.52
C ALA A 248 -6.16 -1.00 21.10
N ARG A 249 -5.12 -0.29 21.56
CA ARG A 249 -4.83 1.08 21.16
C ARG A 249 -3.72 1.11 20.11
N LEU A 250 -4.06 1.59 18.94
CA LEU A 250 -3.20 1.72 17.78
C LEU A 250 -3.24 3.15 17.22
N ASN A 251 -3.62 4.12 18.06
CA ASN A 251 -3.73 5.52 17.64
C ASN A 251 -2.37 6.14 17.35
N GLY A 252 -2.31 7.00 16.33
CA GLY A 252 -1.08 7.67 15.89
C GLY A 252 -0.02 6.77 15.25
N CYS A 253 -0.36 5.51 14.94
CA CYS A 253 0.57 4.53 14.38
C CYS A 253 0.87 4.75 12.90
N VAL A 254 2.04 4.25 12.46
CA VAL A 254 2.40 4.11 11.05
C VAL A 254 2.05 2.69 10.61
N LEU A 255 0.91 2.54 9.90
CA LEU A 255 0.30 1.27 9.50
C LEU A 255 0.22 1.09 7.97
N LEU A 256 1.17 1.69 7.23
CA LEU A 256 1.20 1.62 5.77
C LEU A 256 1.26 0.17 5.29
N GLY A 257 0.34 -0.21 4.41
CA GLY A 257 0.34 -1.53 3.78
C GLY A 257 0.20 -2.71 4.73
N THR A 258 -0.26 -2.48 5.96
CA THR A 258 -0.52 -3.54 6.95
C THR A 258 -1.66 -4.45 6.50
N ARG A 259 -1.65 -5.70 6.94
CA ARG A 259 -2.63 -6.71 6.59
C ARG A 259 -3.32 -7.26 7.84
N TRP A 260 -4.64 -7.11 7.88
CA TRP A 260 -5.49 -7.46 9.02
C TRP A 260 -6.56 -8.50 8.66
N ASN A 261 -6.43 -9.14 7.50
CA ASN A 261 -7.45 -10.03 6.97
C ASN A 261 -7.90 -11.08 8.00
N HIS A 262 -9.22 -11.25 8.14
CA HIS A 262 -9.83 -12.20 9.06
C HIS A 262 -9.50 -11.98 10.55
N SER A 263 -9.09 -10.78 10.95
CA SER A 263 -8.76 -10.45 12.33
C SER A 263 -9.95 -9.89 13.09
N ARG A 264 -9.86 -9.98 14.41
CA ARG A 264 -10.82 -9.41 15.33
C ARG A 264 -10.28 -8.12 15.94
N LEU A 265 -10.92 -7.00 15.63
CA LEU A 265 -10.49 -5.63 15.95
C LEU A 265 -11.62 -4.84 16.61
N VAL A 266 -12.48 -5.55 17.35
CA VAL A 266 -13.68 -4.96 18.00
C VAL A 266 -13.27 -3.87 18.96
N ARG A 267 -13.77 -2.65 18.75
CA ARG A 267 -13.46 -1.44 19.53
C ARG A 267 -11.97 -1.08 19.59
N ALA A 268 -11.17 -1.51 18.61
CA ALA A 268 -9.79 -1.06 18.49
C ALA A 268 -9.74 0.44 18.11
N ASP A 269 -8.76 1.14 18.64
CA ASP A 269 -8.55 2.58 18.39
C ASP A 269 -7.39 2.77 17.38
N PHE A 270 -7.73 3.14 16.14
CA PHE A 270 -6.80 3.48 15.06
C PHE A 270 -6.71 4.99 14.81
N SER A 271 -7.33 5.81 15.66
CA SER A 271 -7.45 7.24 15.41
C SER A 271 -6.10 7.91 15.12
N TYR A 272 -6.11 8.87 14.19
CA TYR A 272 -4.94 9.64 13.73
C TYR A 272 -3.78 8.83 13.14
N SER A 273 -3.99 7.56 12.78
CA SER A 273 -2.96 6.69 12.19
C SER A 273 -2.83 6.88 10.68
N LEU A 274 -1.65 6.49 10.14
CA LEU A 274 -1.36 6.47 8.71
C LEU A 274 -1.66 5.05 8.16
N LEU A 275 -2.75 4.91 7.41
CA LEU A 275 -3.29 3.61 6.95
C LEU A 275 -3.26 3.45 5.43
N PHE A 276 -2.37 4.14 4.74
CA PHE A 276 -2.26 4.04 3.27
C PHE A 276 -2.06 2.60 2.82
N GLY A 277 -2.99 2.09 2.00
CA GLY A 277 -2.93 0.74 1.44
C GLY A 277 -3.10 -0.39 2.45
N ALA A 278 -3.58 -0.12 3.66
CA ALA A 278 -3.90 -1.16 4.64
C ALA A 278 -5.09 -2.01 4.16
N ASN A 279 -5.10 -3.30 4.52
CA ASN A 279 -6.14 -4.25 4.14
C ASN A 279 -6.79 -4.88 5.37
N PHE A 280 -8.09 -4.60 5.55
CA PHE A 280 -8.95 -5.11 6.62
C PHE A 280 -10.04 -6.07 6.11
N ASP A 281 -9.90 -6.63 4.90
CA ASP A 281 -10.93 -7.47 4.31
C ASP A 281 -11.29 -8.64 5.23
N HIS A 282 -12.60 -8.92 5.32
CA HIS A 282 -13.17 -10.00 6.13
C HIS A 282 -12.93 -9.89 7.65
N SER A 283 -12.56 -8.73 8.18
CA SER A 283 -12.29 -8.53 9.61
C SER A 283 -13.51 -8.04 10.38
N ASP A 284 -13.51 -8.26 11.69
CA ASP A 284 -14.52 -7.70 12.61
C ASP A 284 -13.97 -6.43 13.30
N LEU A 285 -14.43 -5.29 12.85
CA LEU A 285 -14.08 -3.94 13.29
C LEU A 285 -15.25 -3.23 13.97
N SER A 286 -16.22 -3.99 14.49
CA SER A 286 -17.41 -3.41 15.09
C SER A 286 -17.05 -2.46 16.22
N GLY A 287 -17.53 -1.22 16.14
CA GLY A 287 -17.27 -0.16 17.10
C GLY A 287 -15.82 0.36 17.14
N ALA A 288 -14.98 0.04 16.16
CA ALA A 288 -13.61 0.57 16.08
C ALA A 288 -13.59 2.06 15.75
N ASP A 289 -12.56 2.77 16.21
CA ASP A 289 -12.35 4.18 15.95
C ASP A 289 -11.25 4.42 14.90
N PHE A 290 -11.63 5.03 13.77
CA PHE A 290 -10.78 5.46 12.68
C PHE A 290 -10.82 6.99 12.52
N GLY A 291 -11.14 7.74 13.57
CA GLY A 291 -11.22 9.19 13.52
C GLY A 291 -9.90 9.83 13.10
N GLY A 292 -9.95 10.76 12.13
CA GLY A 292 -8.78 11.52 11.67
C GLY A 292 -7.67 10.71 10.99
N ILE A 293 -7.90 9.45 10.58
CA ILE A 293 -6.90 8.65 9.85
C ILE A 293 -6.55 9.26 8.49
N GLN A 294 -5.35 8.95 8.00
CA GLN A 294 -4.91 9.27 6.65
C GLN A 294 -4.73 7.98 5.85
N ALA A 295 -5.58 7.78 4.84
CA ALA A 295 -5.61 6.55 4.05
C ALA A 295 -5.98 6.77 2.58
N SER A 296 -6.09 8.02 2.12
CA SER A 296 -6.42 8.34 0.73
C SER A 296 -5.33 7.85 -0.22
N LYS A 297 -5.73 7.24 -1.32
CA LYS A 297 -4.80 6.88 -2.39
C LYS A 297 -4.26 8.14 -3.08
N GLY A 298 -3.00 8.10 -3.47
CA GLY A 298 -2.37 9.15 -4.27
C GLY A 298 -1.12 9.75 -3.65
N LEU A 299 -0.62 10.79 -4.30
CA LEU A 299 0.54 11.54 -3.87
C LEU A 299 0.19 12.43 -2.68
N LEU A 300 0.99 12.39 -1.62
CA LEU A 300 0.92 13.38 -0.53
C LEU A 300 1.19 14.78 -1.08
N GLU A 301 2.25 14.90 -1.90
CA GLU A 301 2.62 16.12 -2.58
C GLU A 301 2.81 15.85 -4.07
N PRO A 302 2.02 16.52 -4.97
CA PRO A 302 2.10 16.29 -6.41
C PRO A 302 3.50 16.49 -7.02
N ASP A 303 4.34 17.30 -6.37
CA ASP A 303 5.68 17.63 -6.86
C ASP A 303 6.79 16.74 -6.33
N SER A 304 6.60 16.03 -5.22
CA SER A 304 7.63 15.21 -4.57
C SER A 304 7.67 13.76 -5.05
N TRP A 305 6.58 13.24 -5.63
CA TRP A 305 6.41 11.80 -5.93
C TRP A 305 6.68 10.89 -4.73
N GLU A 306 6.56 11.41 -3.53
CA GLU A 306 6.42 10.60 -2.35
C GLU A 306 5.00 10.04 -2.36
N MET A 307 4.87 8.76 -2.68
CA MET A 307 3.59 8.08 -2.76
C MET A 307 3.41 7.16 -1.57
N PRO A 308 2.79 7.60 -0.48
CA PRO A 308 2.38 6.68 0.57
C PRO A 308 1.26 5.74 0.10
N GLY A 309 0.43 6.16 -0.85
CA GLY A 309 -0.77 5.45 -1.28
C GLY A 309 -0.73 4.90 -2.71
N PHE A 310 0.03 3.84 -2.99
CA PHE A 310 -0.10 3.08 -4.25
C PHE A 310 -1.42 2.28 -4.33
N TRP A 311 -1.99 1.93 -3.18
CA TRP A 311 -3.22 1.15 -3.06
C TRP A 311 -4.26 1.91 -2.28
N GLU A 312 -5.49 1.57 -2.57
CA GLU A 312 -6.64 1.94 -1.76
C GLU A 312 -6.60 1.19 -0.42
N ILE A 313 -7.01 1.83 0.67
CA ILE A 313 -7.36 1.11 1.89
C ILE A 313 -8.60 0.23 1.61
N SER A 314 -8.61 -1.01 2.10
CA SER A 314 -9.71 -1.94 1.86
C SER A 314 -10.33 -2.45 3.16
N PHE A 315 -11.66 -2.42 3.19
CA PHE A 315 -12.55 -2.95 4.20
C PHE A 315 -13.59 -3.89 3.58
N ALA A 316 -13.29 -4.49 2.41
CA ALA A 316 -14.25 -5.31 1.70
C ALA A 316 -14.72 -6.51 2.56
N GLU A 317 -16.05 -6.73 2.57
CA GLU A 317 -16.67 -7.86 3.31
C GLU A 317 -16.37 -7.88 4.82
N SER A 318 -15.94 -6.73 5.41
CA SER A 318 -15.69 -6.57 6.84
C SER A 318 -16.95 -6.17 7.62
N ASN A 319 -16.92 -6.35 8.94
CA ASN A 319 -17.94 -5.84 9.85
C ASN A 319 -17.46 -4.56 10.53
N LEU A 320 -17.99 -3.42 10.13
CA LEU A 320 -17.71 -2.07 10.63
C LEU A 320 -18.93 -1.47 11.36
N SER A 321 -19.88 -2.29 11.80
CA SER A 321 -21.07 -1.78 12.46
C SER A 321 -20.72 -0.87 13.65
N LYS A 322 -21.29 0.35 13.66
CA LYS A 322 -21.06 1.39 14.67
C LYS A 322 -19.60 1.87 14.77
N ALA A 323 -18.75 1.65 13.77
CA ALA A 323 -17.42 2.23 13.72
C ALA A 323 -17.50 3.76 13.49
N SER A 324 -16.45 4.46 13.89
CA SER A 324 -16.27 5.90 13.68
C SER A 324 -15.20 6.17 12.65
N PHE A 325 -15.51 7.00 11.65
CA PHE A 325 -14.59 7.54 10.64
C PHE A 325 -14.66 9.07 10.58
N ILE A 326 -14.94 9.71 11.71
CA ILE A 326 -15.05 11.16 11.78
C ILE A 326 -13.76 11.81 11.26
N ASP A 327 -13.89 12.77 10.31
CA ASP A 327 -12.78 13.52 9.71
C ASP A 327 -11.69 12.66 9.05
N ALA A 328 -11.99 11.38 8.72
CA ALA A 328 -11.06 10.47 8.09
C ALA A 328 -10.81 10.81 6.61
N GLN A 329 -9.55 10.66 6.15
CA GLN A 329 -9.17 10.82 4.75
C GLN A 329 -9.20 9.46 4.05
N LEU A 330 -10.25 9.21 3.25
CA LEU A 330 -10.63 7.89 2.71
C LEU A 330 -10.94 7.94 1.20
N ALA A 331 -10.35 8.90 0.48
CA ALA A 331 -10.58 8.97 -0.96
C ALA A 331 -10.18 7.65 -1.65
N GLU A 332 -11.07 7.11 -2.50
CA GLU A 332 -10.97 5.83 -3.20
C GLU A 332 -11.02 4.57 -2.31
N ALA A 333 -11.36 4.68 -1.01
CA ALA A 333 -11.46 3.54 -0.08
C ALA A 333 -12.48 2.49 -0.56
N GLN A 334 -12.22 1.21 -0.27
CA GLN A 334 -13.03 0.06 -0.69
C GLN A 334 -13.86 -0.47 0.48
N PHE A 335 -15.18 -0.30 0.41
CA PHE A 335 -16.17 -0.80 1.39
C PHE A 335 -17.15 -1.82 0.78
N ARG A 336 -16.78 -2.42 -0.35
CA ARG A 336 -17.65 -3.34 -1.08
C ARG A 336 -18.15 -4.48 -0.17
N LYS A 337 -19.48 -4.65 -0.08
CA LYS A 337 -20.15 -5.66 0.76
C LYS A 337 -19.84 -5.57 2.26
N ALA A 338 -19.28 -4.47 2.74
CA ALA A 338 -19.04 -4.28 4.16
C ALA A 338 -20.35 -4.07 4.93
N ASN A 339 -20.40 -4.50 6.19
CA ASN A 339 -21.46 -4.15 7.12
C ASN A 339 -21.09 -2.83 7.82
N LEU A 340 -21.74 -1.75 7.45
CA LEU A 340 -21.53 -0.38 7.91
C LEU A 340 -22.77 0.16 8.66
N ALA A 341 -23.58 -0.72 9.23
CA ALA A 341 -24.79 -0.30 9.96
C ALA A 341 -24.44 0.63 11.13
N GLY A 342 -25.03 1.83 11.13
CA GLY A 342 -24.80 2.85 12.16
C GLY A 342 -23.40 3.43 12.20
N VAL A 343 -22.61 3.32 11.12
CA VAL A 343 -21.28 3.91 11.02
C VAL A 343 -21.37 5.44 10.96
N ASN A 344 -20.35 6.12 11.51
CA ASN A 344 -20.24 7.56 11.47
C ASN A 344 -19.11 8.02 10.51
N PHE A 345 -19.48 8.63 9.38
CA PHE A 345 -18.58 9.26 8.41
C PHE A 345 -18.63 10.80 8.44
N ALA A 346 -19.09 11.42 9.53
CA ALA A 346 -19.17 12.86 9.59
C ALA A 346 -17.82 13.54 9.31
N GLY A 347 -17.80 14.48 8.36
CA GLY A 347 -16.58 15.20 7.98
C GLY A 347 -15.56 14.41 7.15
N ALA A 348 -15.77 13.11 6.91
CA ALA A 348 -14.83 12.28 6.16
C ALA A 348 -14.73 12.66 4.67
N ASP A 349 -13.55 12.49 4.09
CA ASP A 349 -13.37 12.52 2.63
C ASP A 349 -13.52 11.10 2.05
N LEU A 350 -14.65 10.87 1.39
CA LEU A 350 -15.04 9.62 0.74
C LEU A 350 -15.12 9.78 -0.79
N THR A 351 -14.40 10.75 -1.33
CA THR A 351 -14.37 10.99 -2.78
C THR A 351 -13.97 9.71 -3.52
N ASN A 352 -14.77 9.30 -4.51
CA ASN A 352 -14.59 8.04 -5.27
C ASN A 352 -14.61 6.75 -4.42
N ALA A 353 -15.05 6.76 -3.17
CA ALA A 353 -15.13 5.55 -2.35
C ALA A 353 -16.16 4.57 -2.92
N ASN A 354 -15.89 3.28 -2.77
CA ASN A 354 -16.72 2.19 -3.31
C ASN A 354 -17.54 1.52 -2.20
N PHE A 355 -18.86 1.77 -2.18
CA PHE A 355 -19.83 1.16 -1.28
C PHE A 355 -20.73 0.12 -1.97
N THR A 356 -20.31 -0.42 -3.12
CA THR A 356 -21.12 -1.39 -3.88
C THR A 356 -21.53 -2.56 -2.99
N ASP A 357 -22.85 -2.84 -2.97
CA ASP A 357 -23.49 -3.90 -2.16
C ASP A 357 -23.26 -3.77 -0.64
N ALA A 358 -22.84 -2.62 -0.10
CA ALA A 358 -22.62 -2.42 1.34
C ALA A 358 -23.94 -2.28 2.13
N HIS A 359 -23.91 -2.64 3.42
CA HIS A 359 -25.02 -2.46 4.35
C HIS A 359 -24.79 -1.19 5.18
N LEU A 360 -25.46 -0.10 4.82
CA LEU A 360 -25.28 1.25 5.34
C LEU A 360 -26.51 1.76 6.12
N ARG A 361 -27.30 0.86 6.68
CA ARG A 361 -28.49 1.26 7.46
C ARG A 361 -28.08 2.18 8.61
N GLU A 362 -28.83 3.31 8.71
CA GLU A 362 -28.60 4.32 9.74
C GLU A 362 -27.18 4.93 9.74
N ALA A 363 -26.42 4.80 8.65
CA ALA A 363 -25.10 5.41 8.50
C ALA A 363 -25.19 6.93 8.40
N VAL A 364 -24.18 7.64 8.93
CA VAL A 364 -24.13 9.10 8.98
C VAL A 364 -23.09 9.63 8.02
N PHE A 365 -23.54 10.34 6.96
CA PHE A 365 -22.69 11.01 5.96
C PHE A 365 -22.77 12.53 6.01
N VAL A 366 -23.39 13.08 7.05
CA VAL A 366 -23.58 14.54 7.17
C VAL A 366 -22.21 15.23 7.28
N GLY A 367 -21.96 16.17 6.37
CA GLY A 367 -20.70 16.90 6.30
C GLY A 367 -19.56 16.16 5.56
N ALA A 368 -19.76 14.90 5.17
CA ALA A 368 -18.77 14.17 4.40
C ALA A 368 -18.63 14.68 2.95
N SER A 369 -17.45 14.52 2.38
CA SER A 369 -17.19 14.71 0.93
C SER A 369 -17.41 13.36 0.23
N ILE A 370 -18.49 13.26 -0.59
CA ILE A 370 -18.94 12.00 -1.20
C ILE A 370 -18.96 12.07 -2.74
N ALA A 371 -18.21 12.99 -3.31
CA ALA A 371 -18.17 13.17 -4.77
C ALA A 371 -17.77 11.87 -5.48
N SER A 372 -18.59 11.43 -6.44
CA SER A 372 -18.37 10.21 -7.22
C SER A 372 -18.27 8.91 -6.40
N ALA A 373 -18.73 8.90 -5.14
CA ALA A 373 -18.84 7.66 -4.36
C ALA A 373 -19.91 6.74 -4.98
N ASP A 374 -19.60 5.44 -5.03
CA ASP A 374 -20.47 4.43 -5.67
C ASP A 374 -21.31 3.67 -4.63
N PHE A 375 -22.63 3.94 -4.60
CA PHE A 375 -23.60 3.28 -3.73
C PHE A 375 -24.43 2.22 -4.48
N THR A 376 -23.98 1.73 -5.63
CA THR A 376 -24.69 0.72 -6.41
C THR A 376 -25.00 -0.52 -5.59
N GLY A 377 -26.28 -0.89 -5.49
CA GLY A 377 -26.73 -2.05 -4.71
C GLY A 377 -26.64 -1.90 -3.19
N ALA A 378 -26.17 -0.78 -2.66
CA ALA A 378 -26.05 -0.57 -1.22
C ALA A 378 -27.43 -0.41 -0.54
N ASP A 379 -27.58 -1.01 0.66
CA ASP A 379 -28.72 -0.83 1.56
C ASP A 379 -28.47 0.39 2.46
N ILE A 380 -29.07 1.54 2.10
CA ILE A 380 -28.89 2.84 2.78
C ILE A 380 -30.14 3.27 3.54
N ASP A 381 -30.98 2.33 3.97
CA ASP A 381 -32.23 2.62 4.70
C ASP A 381 -31.93 3.38 5.99
N GLY A 382 -32.55 4.57 6.14
CA GLY A 382 -32.34 5.45 7.28
C GLY A 382 -30.97 6.15 7.32
N ALA A 383 -30.10 5.98 6.33
CA ALA A 383 -28.84 6.72 6.27
C ALA A 383 -29.08 8.23 6.11
N SER A 384 -28.23 9.06 6.72
CA SER A 384 -28.37 10.51 6.72
C SER A 384 -27.32 11.20 5.85
N PHE A 385 -27.77 12.07 4.94
CA PHE A 385 -26.93 12.85 4.03
C PHE A 385 -27.29 14.34 4.12
N SER A 386 -26.33 15.21 3.79
CA SER A 386 -26.58 16.63 3.60
C SER A 386 -27.45 16.88 2.36
N VAL A 387 -28.46 17.74 2.45
CA VAL A 387 -29.30 18.11 1.27
C VAL A 387 -28.47 18.64 0.11
N LYS A 388 -27.37 19.36 0.38
CA LYS A 388 -26.43 19.90 -0.65
C LYS A 388 -25.78 18.84 -1.53
N ASP A 389 -25.81 17.57 -1.11
CA ASP A 389 -25.17 16.47 -1.82
C ASP A 389 -26.13 15.64 -2.66
N ARG A 390 -27.43 15.96 -2.61
CA ARG A 390 -28.51 15.24 -3.29
C ARG A 390 -28.27 15.07 -4.79
N ASP A 391 -27.84 16.14 -5.45
CA ASP A 391 -27.60 16.14 -6.90
C ASP A 391 -26.24 15.56 -7.32
N LYS A 392 -25.37 15.27 -6.34
CA LYS A 392 -24.03 14.69 -6.55
C LYS A 392 -24.03 13.16 -6.48
N LEU A 393 -25.06 12.58 -5.87
CA LEU A 393 -25.19 11.15 -5.63
C LEU A 393 -25.98 10.48 -6.74
N ASN A 394 -25.45 9.38 -7.26
CA ASN A 394 -26.15 8.53 -8.21
C ASN A 394 -26.95 7.44 -7.46
N LEU A 395 -28.02 7.86 -6.77
CA LEU A 395 -28.92 6.97 -6.04
C LEU A 395 -30.13 6.60 -6.91
N ASP A 396 -30.57 5.35 -6.84
CA ASP A 396 -31.83 4.94 -7.48
C ASP A 396 -33.05 5.50 -6.74
N GLU A 397 -34.25 5.38 -7.32
CA GLU A 397 -35.50 5.93 -6.74
C GLU A 397 -35.80 5.36 -5.35
N ARG A 398 -35.52 4.07 -5.12
CA ARG A 398 -35.73 3.41 -3.83
C ARG A 398 -34.75 3.96 -2.78
N GLN A 399 -33.49 4.07 -3.14
CA GLN A 399 -32.44 4.63 -2.27
C GLN A 399 -32.77 6.09 -1.92
N GLN A 400 -33.16 6.92 -2.89
CA GLN A 400 -33.53 8.32 -2.64
C GLN A 400 -34.71 8.48 -1.67
N ALA A 401 -35.66 7.55 -1.69
CA ALA A 401 -36.80 7.55 -0.79
C ALA A 401 -36.49 7.02 0.61
N ALA A 402 -35.41 6.25 0.78
CA ALA A 402 -35.04 5.58 2.02
C ALA A 402 -34.13 6.42 2.92
N VAL A 403 -33.47 7.46 2.38
CA VAL A 403 -32.48 8.26 3.13
C VAL A 403 -33.11 9.44 3.84
N LEU A 404 -32.43 9.92 4.89
CA LEU A 404 -32.73 11.14 5.62
C LEU A 404 -31.89 12.29 5.08
N TRP A 405 -32.55 13.30 4.52
CA TRP A 405 -31.90 14.51 4.01
C TRP A 405 -31.86 15.58 5.12
N ILE A 406 -30.65 15.98 5.53
CA ILE A 406 -30.43 16.96 6.61
C ILE A 406 -30.11 18.32 5.98
N GLU A 407 -30.92 19.34 6.33
CA GLU A 407 -30.72 20.72 5.89
C GLU A 407 -29.45 21.31 6.51
N ALA A 408 -28.72 22.15 5.76
CA ALA A 408 -27.45 22.73 6.18
C ALA A 408 -27.51 23.46 7.54
N GLU A 409 -28.63 24.14 7.80
CA GLU A 409 -28.85 24.88 9.08
C GLU A 409 -29.03 23.95 10.28
N ARG A 410 -29.26 22.67 10.06
CA ARG A 410 -29.48 21.65 11.10
C ARG A 410 -28.36 20.64 11.21
N GLU A 411 -27.35 20.66 10.34
CA GLU A 411 -26.28 19.67 10.32
C GLU A 411 -25.55 19.59 11.69
N GLU A 412 -25.12 20.72 12.23
CA GLU A 412 -24.41 20.76 13.51
C GLU A 412 -25.29 20.28 14.68
N ALA A 413 -26.55 20.72 14.71
CA ALA A 413 -27.50 20.29 15.76
C ALA A 413 -27.80 18.80 15.65
N TYR A 414 -27.96 18.26 14.43
CA TYR A 414 -28.21 16.85 14.19
C TYR A 414 -27.04 15.98 14.67
N LEU A 415 -25.80 16.35 14.32
CA LEU A 415 -24.62 15.64 14.78
C LEU A 415 -24.47 15.69 16.29
N HIS A 416 -24.75 16.87 16.90
CA HIS A 416 -24.71 17.01 18.36
C HIS A 416 -25.76 16.13 19.05
N GLU A 417 -27.01 16.08 18.56
CA GLU A 417 -28.07 15.24 19.14
C GLU A 417 -27.73 13.74 19.03
N LEU A 418 -27.06 13.33 17.95
CA LEU A 418 -26.75 11.94 17.68
C LEU A 418 -25.60 11.42 18.54
N PHE A 419 -24.55 12.23 18.73
CA PHE A 419 -23.31 11.79 19.38
C PHE A 419 -23.14 12.28 20.82
N TYR A 420 -23.90 13.30 21.22
CA TYR A 420 -23.94 13.83 22.57
C TYR A 420 -25.39 13.90 23.11
N PRO A 421 -26.09 12.74 23.17
CA PRO A 421 -27.46 12.76 23.65
C PRO A 421 -27.50 13.34 25.07
N VAL A 422 -28.22 14.45 25.23
CA VAL A 422 -28.47 15.02 26.56
C VAL A 422 -29.17 13.96 27.40
N SER A 423 -28.50 13.46 28.42
CA SER A 423 -29.05 12.50 29.37
C SER A 423 -30.38 13.07 29.93
N ARG A 424 -31.50 12.50 29.52
CA ARG A 424 -32.81 12.79 30.07
C ARG A 424 -33.05 12.00 31.35
#